data_77d1b0545e5fd6b12ade607615c4d297
#
_entry.id   77d1b0545e5fd6b12ade607615c4d297
#
_cell.length_a   1.000
_cell.length_b   1.000
_cell.length_c   1.000
_cell.angle_alpha   90.00
_cell.angle_beta   90.00
_cell.angle_gamma   90.00
#
_symmetry.space_group_name_H-M   'P 1'
#
loop_
_entity.id
_entity.type
_entity.pdbx_description
1 polymer ?
#
loop_
_entity_poly.entity_id
_entity_poly.type
_entity_poly.pdbx_seq_one_letter_code
_entity_poly.pdbx_strand_id
1 'polypeptide(L)'
;EIEELNGQEKLSEYTGNKPLTGFTAPKILWVKKHKGQLYDKIKHILLPKDYIRFKLTGEYATDVSDASGTLLFNVKNRNWSKEMLKALNIDEGLMPKCFESYEITGYVKRAVAEKIGLNGEVAVIAGGGDQACGAIGTGTVNKGIISVSLGTSGVVFACQEEYVIDKKNRLHSFCHGNGKWHLMGVMLSAASSLKWWVENINADIKLNAFETILEESEKVEPGSNGLIFLPYLMGERTPYSDVNAKGVFIGLNINHKRAHMSRSIIEGVCFGLNDSLEIIRSLGIPIKEVRVSGGGAKSKLWRQTLADIFNARVDVINSAEGSAYGAAILAAVGVGAFKNIDEACSKLIKVTESIYPIDKN
;
A
#
# COMPACT_ATOMS: atom_id res chain seq x y z
N GLU A 1 -8.71 -23.38 3.64
CA GLU A 1 -10.08 -23.30 4.21
C GLU A 1 -10.98 -22.33 3.41
N ILE A 2 -10.68 -21.01 3.33
CA ILE A 2 -11.53 -20.06 2.55
C ILE A 2 -11.55 -20.40 1.06
N GLU A 3 -10.41 -20.72 0.45
CA GLU A 3 -10.32 -21.17 -0.94
C GLU A 3 -11.02 -22.51 -1.18
N GLU A 4 -10.92 -23.43 -0.26
CA GLU A 4 -11.59 -24.74 -0.30
C GLU A 4 -13.10 -24.60 -0.28
N LEU A 5 -13.63 -23.64 0.49
CA LEU A 5 -15.07 -23.39 0.60
C LEU A 5 -15.67 -22.77 -0.67
N ASN A 6 -14.93 -21.89 -1.35
CA ASN A 6 -15.48 -21.04 -2.40
C ASN A 6 -14.83 -21.25 -3.78
N GLY A 7 -13.61 -21.77 -3.85
CA GLY A 7 -12.77 -21.75 -5.05
C GLY A 7 -12.24 -20.35 -5.37
N GLN A 8 -11.06 -20.28 -5.98
CA GLN A 8 -10.35 -19.03 -6.24
C GLN A 8 -11.12 -18.08 -7.19
N GLU A 9 -11.81 -18.62 -8.20
CA GLU A 9 -12.58 -17.82 -9.16
C GLU A 9 -13.73 -17.07 -8.50
N LYS A 10 -14.51 -17.75 -7.65
CA LYS A 10 -15.62 -17.13 -6.91
C LYS A 10 -15.13 -16.09 -5.90
N LEU A 11 -14.01 -16.32 -5.24
CA LEU A 11 -13.41 -15.32 -4.34
C LEU A 11 -13.04 -14.05 -5.10
N SER A 12 -12.43 -14.19 -6.27
CA SER A 12 -12.12 -13.05 -7.14
C SER A 12 -13.38 -12.35 -7.62
N GLU A 13 -14.43 -13.09 -7.96
CA GLU A 13 -15.73 -12.52 -8.36
C GLU A 13 -16.37 -11.74 -7.20
N TYR A 14 -16.35 -12.29 -5.98
CA TYR A 14 -17.04 -11.73 -4.82
C TYR A 14 -16.27 -10.56 -4.20
N THR A 15 -14.94 -10.56 -4.25
CA THR A 15 -14.09 -9.60 -3.49
C THR A 15 -13.00 -8.92 -4.30
N GLY A 16 -12.71 -9.39 -5.52
CA GLY A 16 -11.59 -8.91 -6.33
C GLY A 16 -10.22 -9.39 -5.87
N ASN A 17 -10.15 -10.29 -4.87
CA ASN A 17 -8.89 -10.66 -4.21
C ASN A 17 -8.84 -12.15 -3.88
N LYS A 18 -7.63 -12.68 -3.70
CA LYS A 18 -7.39 -13.98 -3.10
C LYS A 18 -7.23 -13.86 -1.58
N PRO A 19 -7.50 -14.92 -0.80
CA PRO A 19 -7.35 -14.89 0.64
C PRO A 19 -5.87 -14.88 1.04
N LEU A 20 -5.52 -13.94 1.91
CA LEU A 20 -4.21 -13.84 2.53
C LEU A 20 -4.39 -13.68 4.05
N THR A 21 -3.40 -14.12 4.81
CA THR A 21 -3.42 -14.05 6.29
C THR A 21 -3.55 -12.63 6.83
N GLY A 22 -3.14 -11.62 6.05
CA GLY A 22 -3.27 -10.21 6.40
C GLY A 22 -4.69 -9.68 6.40
N PHE A 23 -5.62 -10.28 5.65
CA PHE A 23 -7.02 -9.85 5.60
C PHE A 23 -7.79 -10.09 6.91
N THR A 24 -8.93 -9.43 7.07
CA THR A 24 -9.74 -9.48 8.29
C THR A 24 -10.53 -10.79 8.42
N ALA A 25 -11.09 -11.32 7.31
CA ALA A 25 -11.88 -12.56 7.33
C ALA A 25 -11.16 -13.74 7.99
N PRO A 26 -9.88 -14.07 7.67
CA PRO A 26 -9.15 -15.13 8.36
C PRO A 26 -9.05 -14.94 9.88
N LYS A 27 -8.92 -13.69 10.34
CA LYS A 27 -8.84 -13.37 11.77
C LYS A 27 -10.18 -13.60 12.48
N ILE A 28 -11.29 -13.22 11.82
CA ILE A 28 -12.64 -13.47 12.35
C ILE A 28 -12.88 -14.98 12.46
N LEU A 29 -12.54 -15.74 11.42
CA LEU A 29 -12.68 -17.21 11.44
C LEU A 29 -11.79 -17.84 12.52
N TRP A 30 -10.60 -17.33 12.74
CA TRP A 30 -9.73 -17.79 13.82
C TRP A 30 -10.39 -17.57 15.19
N VAL A 31 -10.93 -16.38 15.44
CA VAL A 31 -11.66 -16.10 16.69
C VAL A 31 -12.88 -17.02 16.84
N LYS A 32 -13.67 -17.18 15.77
CA LYS A 32 -14.84 -18.07 15.76
C LYS A 32 -14.46 -19.50 16.10
N LYS A 33 -13.38 -20.02 15.52
CA LYS A 33 -12.91 -21.40 15.72
C LYS A 33 -12.29 -21.63 17.10
N HIS A 34 -11.47 -20.69 17.59
CA HIS A 34 -10.66 -20.88 18.80
C HIS A 34 -11.22 -20.19 20.05
N LYS A 35 -12.17 -19.26 19.88
CA LYS A 35 -12.77 -18.45 20.95
C LYS A 35 -14.29 -18.32 20.78
N GLY A 36 -14.99 -19.45 20.45
CA GLY A 36 -16.41 -19.46 20.10
C GLY A 36 -17.31 -18.74 21.10
N GLN A 37 -17.16 -19.00 22.40
CA GLN A 37 -17.92 -18.31 23.45
C GLN A 37 -17.74 -16.80 23.47
N LEU A 38 -16.58 -16.30 23.02
CA LEU A 38 -16.32 -14.88 22.85
C LEU A 38 -16.95 -14.38 21.55
N TYR A 39 -16.84 -15.15 20.47
CA TYR A 39 -17.44 -14.83 19.18
C TYR A 39 -18.96 -14.62 19.29
N ASP A 40 -19.66 -15.47 20.04
CA ASP A 40 -21.11 -15.40 20.24
C ASP A 40 -21.57 -14.11 20.97
N LYS A 41 -20.65 -13.43 21.64
CA LYS A 41 -20.90 -12.16 22.35
C LYS A 41 -20.59 -10.93 21.50
N ILE A 42 -19.95 -11.09 20.32
CA ILE A 42 -19.60 -9.98 19.45
C ILE A 42 -20.89 -9.33 18.91
N LYS A 43 -20.96 -8.02 19.00
CA LYS A 43 -22.06 -7.23 18.47
C LYS A 43 -21.67 -6.42 17.24
N HIS A 44 -20.40 -6.05 17.10
CA HIS A 44 -19.88 -5.29 15.99
C HIS A 44 -18.43 -5.70 15.69
N ILE A 45 -18.07 -5.67 14.40
CA ILE A 45 -16.71 -5.88 13.91
C ILE A 45 -16.23 -4.53 13.35
N LEU A 46 -15.13 -4.03 13.86
CA LEU A 46 -14.53 -2.75 13.43
C LEU A 46 -13.07 -2.96 13.08
N LEU A 47 -12.60 -2.24 12.07
CA LEU A 47 -11.17 -2.10 11.79
C LEU A 47 -10.53 -1.17 12.85
N PRO A 48 -9.20 -1.21 13.06
CA PRO A 48 -8.55 -0.40 14.10
C PRO A 48 -8.87 1.08 14.03
N LYS A 49 -8.82 1.70 12.84
CA LYS A 49 -9.17 3.12 12.65
C LYS A 49 -10.65 3.40 12.95
N ASP A 50 -11.52 2.45 12.60
CA ASP A 50 -12.96 2.56 12.83
C ASP A 50 -13.31 2.52 14.32
N TYR A 51 -12.56 1.73 15.10
CA TYR A 51 -12.69 1.73 16.53
C TYR A 51 -12.29 3.07 17.15
N ILE A 52 -11.22 3.71 16.67
CA ILE A 52 -10.83 5.06 17.12
C ILE A 52 -11.94 6.06 16.78
N ARG A 53 -12.46 6.04 15.54
CA ARG A 53 -13.57 6.87 15.12
C ARG A 53 -14.81 6.64 16.00
N PHE A 54 -15.17 5.39 16.28
CA PHE A 54 -16.25 5.06 17.20
C PHE A 54 -16.03 5.65 18.60
N LYS A 55 -14.82 5.63 19.14
CA LYS A 55 -14.50 6.28 20.42
C LYS A 55 -14.72 7.79 20.38
N LEU A 56 -14.42 8.42 19.25
CA LEU A 56 -14.63 9.86 19.06
C LEU A 56 -16.11 10.22 18.91
N THR A 57 -16.85 9.47 18.07
CA THR A 57 -18.21 9.84 17.64
C THR A 57 -19.32 9.02 18.31
N GLY A 58 -19.07 7.74 18.58
CA GLY A 58 -20.08 6.76 18.99
C GLY A 58 -20.75 6.05 17.83
N GLU A 59 -20.39 6.38 16.59
CA GLU A 59 -20.99 5.81 15.38
C GLU A 59 -20.21 4.58 14.89
N TYR A 60 -20.94 3.52 14.51
CA TYR A 60 -20.38 2.32 13.88
C TYR A 60 -20.33 2.51 12.38
N ALA A 61 -19.17 2.80 11.87
CA ALA A 61 -18.96 3.07 10.44
C ALA A 61 -17.60 2.53 9.98
N THR A 62 -17.44 2.31 8.67
CA THR A 62 -16.18 2.04 7.99
C THR A 62 -16.16 2.77 6.65
N ASP A 63 -15.03 2.74 5.94
CA ASP A 63 -14.92 3.26 4.58
C ASP A 63 -14.65 2.15 3.56
N VAL A 64 -14.98 2.45 2.30
CA VAL A 64 -14.86 1.50 1.19
C VAL A 64 -13.43 1.03 0.93
N SER A 65 -12.42 1.90 1.14
CA SER A 65 -11.03 1.56 0.80
C SER A 65 -10.42 0.58 1.80
N ASP A 66 -10.66 0.76 3.09
CA ASP A 66 -10.16 -0.14 4.13
C ASP A 66 -11.02 -1.41 4.23
N ALA A 67 -12.35 -1.29 4.04
CA ALA A 67 -13.25 -2.43 3.94
C ALA A 67 -12.86 -3.39 2.80
N SER A 68 -12.33 -2.90 1.69
CA SER A 68 -11.78 -3.71 0.59
C SER A 68 -10.72 -4.71 1.06
N GLY A 69 -9.92 -4.36 2.08
CA GLY A 69 -8.91 -5.21 2.69
C GLY A 69 -9.44 -6.23 3.69
N THR A 70 -10.76 -6.39 3.83
CA THR A 70 -11.36 -7.36 4.76
C THR A 70 -11.52 -8.76 4.18
N LEU A 71 -11.57 -8.92 2.86
CA LEU A 71 -12.02 -10.10 2.13
C LEU A 71 -13.54 -10.43 2.34
N LEU A 72 -14.30 -9.48 2.86
CA LEU A 72 -15.75 -9.57 3.08
C LEU A 72 -16.50 -8.52 2.25
N PHE A 73 -15.79 -7.74 1.47
CA PHE A 73 -16.31 -6.58 0.74
C PHE A 73 -16.35 -6.84 -0.76
N ASN A 74 -17.47 -6.52 -1.40
CA ASN A 74 -17.60 -6.53 -2.85
C ASN A 74 -17.02 -5.23 -3.41
N VAL A 75 -15.75 -5.29 -3.84
CA VAL A 75 -14.98 -4.12 -4.30
C VAL A 75 -15.63 -3.49 -5.54
N LYS A 76 -16.19 -4.31 -6.45
CA LYS A 76 -16.87 -3.81 -7.65
C LYS A 76 -18.11 -2.96 -7.31
N ASN A 77 -18.93 -3.45 -6.37
CA ASN A 77 -20.21 -2.84 -6.00
C ASN A 77 -20.11 -1.90 -4.79
N ARG A 78 -18.91 -1.75 -4.20
CA ARG A 78 -18.60 -0.86 -3.08
C ARG A 78 -19.50 -1.09 -1.86
N ASN A 79 -19.76 -2.36 -1.52
CA ASN A 79 -20.58 -2.78 -0.39
C ASN A 79 -20.12 -4.13 0.19
N TRP A 80 -20.68 -4.53 1.32
CA TRP A 80 -20.40 -5.85 1.89
C TRP A 80 -20.85 -6.96 0.94
N SER A 81 -20.00 -7.98 0.74
CA SER A 81 -20.33 -9.15 -0.06
C SER A 81 -21.22 -10.11 0.72
N LYS A 82 -22.51 -10.14 0.36
CA LYS A 82 -23.47 -11.07 0.97
C LYS A 82 -23.09 -12.53 0.73
N GLU A 83 -22.49 -12.79 -0.43
CA GLU A 83 -22.00 -14.11 -0.83
C GLU A 83 -20.89 -14.58 0.11
N MET A 84 -19.89 -13.71 0.37
CA MET A 84 -18.79 -14.03 1.27
C MET A 84 -19.24 -14.17 2.73
N LEU A 85 -20.07 -13.25 3.20
CA LEU A 85 -20.60 -13.29 4.57
C LEU A 85 -21.39 -14.60 4.80
N LYS A 86 -22.24 -14.98 3.83
CA LYS A 86 -22.99 -16.24 3.87
C LYS A 86 -22.06 -17.46 3.81
N ALA A 87 -21.11 -17.49 2.90
CA ALA A 87 -20.18 -18.60 2.72
C ALA A 87 -19.34 -18.87 3.98
N LEU A 88 -18.94 -17.80 4.71
CA LEU A 88 -18.17 -17.89 5.93
C LEU A 88 -19.05 -17.95 7.20
N ASN A 89 -20.39 -17.97 7.01
CA ASN A 89 -21.36 -17.94 8.10
C ASN A 89 -21.07 -16.82 9.11
N ILE A 90 -20.89 -15.60 8.59
CA ILE A 90 -20.72 -14.35 9.37
C ILE A 90 -22.00 -13.55 9.20
N ASP A 91 -22.60 -13.14 10.32
CA ASP A 91 -23.81 -12.33 10.31
C ASP A 91 -23.51 -10.92 9.76
N GLU A 92 -24.26 -10.51 8.73
CA GLU A 92 -24.16 -9.17 8.13
C GLU A 92 -24.42 -8.06 9.16
N GLY A 93 -25.26 -8.32 10.16
CA GLY A 93 -25.53 -7.38 11.25
C GLY A 93 -24.35 -7.05 12.15
N LEU A 94 -23.26 -7.82 12.07
CA LEU A 94 -21.99 -7.50 12.77
C LEU A 94 -21.16 -6.43 12.03
N MET A 95 -21.45 -6.21 10.75
CA MET A 95 -20.65 -5.32 9.90
C MET A 95 -21.14 -3.88 10.03
N PRO A 96 -20.23 -2.89 10.13
CA PRO A 96 -20.61 -1.49 10.21
C PRO A 96 -21.15 -0.98 8.86
N LYS A 97 -21.91 0.14 8.90
CA LYS A 97 -22.27 0.85 7.67
C LYS A 97 -21.01 1.34 6.97
N CYS A 98 -20.94 1.13 5.65
CA CYS A 98 -19.83 1.57 4.81
C CYS A 98 -20.13 2.90 4.13
N PHE A 99 -19.13 3.77 4.03
CA PHE A 99 -19.20 5.12 3.47
C PHE A 99 -18.06 5.34 2.47
N GLU A 100 -18.20 6.33 1.59
CA GLU A 100 -17.05 6.84 0.85
C GLU A 100 -16.08 7.54 1.81
N SER A 101 -14.79 7.49 1.49
CA SER A 101 -13.73 7.91 2.42
C SER A 101 -13.85 9.36 2.91
N TYR A 102 -14.39 10.25 2.10
CA TYR A 102 -14.60 11.69 2.40
C TYR A 102 -15.94 11.98 3.07
N GLU A 103 -16.86 11.03 3.17
CA GLU A 103 -18.18 11.28 3.76
C GLU A 103 -18.10 11.45 5.27
N ILE A 104 -18.86 12.40 5.80
CA ILE A 104 -19.01 12.63 7.24
C ILE A 104 -19.81 11.48 7.84
N THR A 105 -19.25 10.82 8.85
CA THR A 105 -19.86 9.69 9.55
C THR A 105 -20.41 10.06 10.93
N GLY A 106 -20.12 11.24 11.41
CA GLY A 106 -20.56 11.75 12.70
C GLY A 106 -19.71 12.94 13.16
N TYR A 107 -19.91 13.33 14.40
CA TYR A 107 -19.22 14.44 15.03
C TYR A 107 -18.58 14.01 16.34
N VAL A 108 -17.48 14.66 16.73
CA VAL A 108 -16.80 14.38 17.98
C VAL A 108 -17.76 14.67 19.15
N LYS A 109 -17.95 13.67 20.02
CA LYS A 109 -18.77 13.82 21.23
C LYS A 109 -18.25 14.97 22.09
N ARG A 110 -19.14 15.79 22.63
CA ARG A 110 -18.79 16.93 23.47
C ARG A 110 -17.82 16.58 24.60
N ALA A 111 -18.11 15.51 25.36
CA ALA A 111 -17.24 15.06 26.45
C ALA A 111 -15.84 14.60 25.98
N VAL A 112 -15.70 14.16 24.71
CA VAL A 112 -14.40 13.83 24.13
C VAL A 112 -13.69 15.10 23.68
N ALA A 113 -14.39 15.99 23.00
CA ALA A 113 -13.86 17.28 22.55
C ALA A 113 -13.27 18.09 23.73
N GLU A 114 -14.01 18.20 24.81
CA GLU A 114 -13.55 18.89 26.05
C GLU A 114 -12.25 18.26 26.61
N LYS A 115 -12.13 16.91 26.61
CA LYS A 115 -10.94 16.23 27.12
C LYS A 115 -9.68 16.43 26.27
N ILE A 116 -9.83 16.60 24.95
CA ILE A 116 -8.70 16.75 24.00
C ILE A 116 -8.52 18.19 23.52
N GLY A 117 -9.25 19.13 24.12
CA GLY A 117 -9.08 20.57 23.86
C GLY A 117 -9.63 21.03 22.52
N LEU A 118 -10.62 20.33 21.93
CA LEU A 118 -11.30 20.76 20.72
C LEU A 118 -12.44 21.71 21.06
N ASN A 119 -12.56 22.79 20.28
CA ASN A 119 -13.63 23.76 20.40
C ASN A 119 -14.62 23.62 19.22
N GLY A 120 -15.91 23.78 19.51
CA GLY A 120 -16.95 23.71 18.50
C GLY A 120 -17.31 22.29 18.06
N GLU A 121 -18.10 22.22 17.01
CA GLU A 121 -18.53 20.97 16.38
C GLU A 121 -17.47 20.51 15.38
N VAL A 122 -16.87 19.35 15.62
CA VAL A 122 -15.82 18.79 14.78
C VAL A 122 -16.36 17.59 14.03
N ALA A 123 -16.48 17.71 12.72
CA ALA A 123 -16.89 16.62 11.83
C ALA A 123 -15.82 15.53 11.75
N VAL A 124 -16.26 14.28 11.69
CA VAL A 124 -15.39 13.11 11.52
C VAL A 124 -15.82 12.37 10.25
N ILE A 125 -14.91 12.28 9.30
CA ILE A 125 -15.13 11.57 8.03
C ILE A 125 -14.91 10.05 8.21
N ALA A 126 -15.29 9.28 7.18
CA ALA A 126 -15.03 7.84 7.14
C ALA A 126 -13.53 7.51 7.14
N GLY A 127 -12.72 8.36 6.54
CA GLY A 127 -11.27 8.13 6.41
C GLY A 127 -10.94 7.12 5.34
N GLY A 128 -9.77 6.49 5.42
CA GLY A 128 -9.34 5.51 4.41
C GLY A 128 -8.28 4.58 4.94
N GLY A 129 -8.08 3.46 4.22
CA GLY A 129 -6.92 2.61 4.39
C GLY A 129 -5.63 3.38 4.12
N ASP A 130 -4.52 3.00 4.77
CA ASP A 130 -3.25 3.72 4.74
C ASP A 130 -2.70 3.92 3.32
N GLN A 131 -2.83 2.91 2.44
CA GLN A 131 -2.36 2.98 1.06
C GLN A 131 -3.25 3.88 0.19
N ALA A 132 -4.57 3.85 0.39
CA ALA A 132 -5.49 4.74 -0.31
C ALA A 132 -5.27 6.21 0.11
N CYS A 133 -5.11 6.46 1.41
CA CYS A 133 -4.73 7.77 1.91
C CYS A 133 -3.34 8.20 1.39
N GLY A 134 -2.36 7.29 1.39
CA GLY A 134 -1.03 7.56 0.84
C GLY A 134 -1.05 7.95 -0.64
N ALA A 135 -1.88 7.27 -1.43
CA ALA A 135 -2.08 7.62 -2.83
C ALA A 135 -2.71 9.01 -3.01
N ILE A 136 -3.70 9.37 -2.18
CA ILE A 136 -4.25 10.74 -2.18
C ILE A 136 -3.19 11.75 -1.76
N GLY A 137 -2.43 11.46 -0.70
CA GLY A 137 -1.35 12.32 -0.22
C GLY A 137 -0.18 12.50 -1.18
N THR A 138 -0.03 11.60 -2.15
CA THR A 138 0.89 11.73 -3.28
C THR A 138 0.23 12.26 -4.55
N GLY A 139 -1.09 12.50 -4.54
CA GLY A 139 -1.85 12.93 -5.70
C GLY A 139 -2.02 11.85 -6.76
N THR A 140 -1.88 10.57 -6.39
CA THR A 140 -2.11 9.41 -7.27
C THR A 140 -3.61 9.11 -7.35
N VAL A 141 -4.36 10.05 -7.93
CA VAL A 141 -5.83 10.04 -7.96
C VAL A 141 -6.40 9.85 -9.38
N ASN A 142 -5.54 9.78 -10.39
CA ASN A 142 -5.92 9.64 -11.79
C ASN A 142 -5.15 8.51 -12.49
N LYS A 143 -5.77 7.94 -13.51
CA LYS A 143 -5.18 6.90 -14.35
C LYS A 143 -3.88 7.38 -15.03
N GLY A 144 -2.83 6.58 -14.91
CA GLY A 144 -1.52 6.87 -15.46
C GLY A 144 -0.54 7.49 -14.47
N ILE A 145 -1.00 7.90 -13.30
CA ILE A 145 -0.14 8.28 -12.17
C ILE A 145 0.01 7.06 -11.27
N ILE A 146 1.25 6.62 -11.08
CA ILE A 146 1.61 5.48 -10.24
C ILE A 146 2.26 6.01 -8.96
N SER A 147 1.89 5.47 -7.81
CA SER A 147 2.62 5.71 -6.56
C SER A 147 3.51 4.52 -6.24
N VAL A 148 4.75 4.79 -5.86
CA VAL A 148 5.69 3.79 -5.34
C VAL A 148 6.12 4.18 -3.94
N SER A 149 5.80 3.36 -2.97
CA SER A 149 6.24 3.52 -1.59
C SER A 149 7.45 2.64 -1.32
N LEU A 150 8.58 3.25 -0.93
CA LEU A 150 9.83 2.59 -0.56
C LEU A 150 10.00 2.64 0.96
N GLY A 151 9.17 1.90 1.67
CA GLY A 151 9.27 1.67 3.10
C GLY A 151 9.96 0.35 3.44
N THR A 152 9.73 -0.19 4.63
CA THR A 152 10.14 -1.55 5.01
C THR A 152 9.69 -2.55 3.94
N SER A 153 8.41 -2.50 3.57
CA SER A 153 7.83 -3.14 2.39
C SER A 153 7.80 -2.15 1.22
N GLY A 154 7.64 -2.66 0.00
CA GLY A 154 7.44 -1.85 -1.20
C GLY A 154 6.01 -2.00 -1.72
N VAL A 155 5.43 -0.90 -2.18
CA VAL A 155 4.09 -0.92 -2.77
C VAL A 155 4.10 -0.16 -4.09
N VAL A 156 3.53 -0.78 -5.12
CA VAL A 156 3.21 -0.15 -6.40
C VAL A 156 1.70 -0.02 -6.48
N PHE A 157 1.21 1.21 -6.58
CA PHE A 157 -0.20 1.55 -6.55
C PHE A 157 -0.61 2.27 -7.84
N ALA A 158 -1.71 1.85 -8.46
CA ALA A 158 -2.23 2.41 -9.70
C ALA A 158 -3.73 2.73 -9.58
N CYS A 159 -4.09 4.01 -9.64
CA CYS A 159 -5.49 4.44 -9.66
C CYS A 159 -6.17 4.02 -10.98
N GLN A 160 -7.43 3.59 -10.90
CA GLN A 160 -8.26 3.17 -12.03
C GLN A 160 -9.62 3.83 -11.99
N GLU A 161 -10.10 4.29 -13.16
CA GLU A 161 -11.45 4.86 -13.32
C GLU A 161 -12.54 3.79 -13.20
N GLU A 162 -12.21 2.56 -13.61
CA GLU A 162 -13.11 1.42 -13.62
C GLU A 162 -12.56 0.28 -12.76
N TYR A 163 -13.44 -0.60 -12.32
CA TYR A 163 -13.06 -1.81 -11.62
C TYR A 163 -12.29 -2.76 -12.53
N VAL A 164 -11.05 -3.06 -12.16
CA VAL A 164 -10.16 -3.98 -12.87
C VAL A 164 -9.60 -4.99 -11.88
N ILE A 165 -9.50 -6.26 -12.30
CA ILE A 165 -8.82 -7.31 -11.55
C ILE A 165 -7.71 -7.94 -12.40
N ASP A 166 -6.63 -8.34 -11.78
CA ASP A 166 -5.69 -9.28 -12.37
C ASP A 166 -6.27 -10.70 -12.24
N LYS A 167 -6.62 -11.32 -13.37
CA LYS A 167 -7.23 -12.68 -13.39
C LYS A 167 -6.37 -13.75 -12.71
N LYS A 168 -5.06 -13.50 -12.56
CA LYS A 168 -4.14 -14.39 -11.83
C LYS A 168 -4.04 -14.03 -10.34
N ASN A 169 -4.76 -13.02 -9.88
CA ASN A 169 -4.76 -12.53 -8.48
C ASN A 169 -3.36 -12.23 -7.92
N ARG A 170 -2.45 -11.71 -8.75
CA ARG A 170 -1.11 -11.27 -8.33
C ARG A 170 -1.13 -9.88 -7.71
N LEU A 171 -2.09 -9.03 -8.15
CA LEU A 171 -2.34 -7.70 -7.60
C LEU A 171 -3.62 -7.70 -6.75
N HIS A 172 -3.65 -6.84 -5.76
CA HIS A 172 -4.88 -6.49 -5.06
C HIS A 172 -5.70 -5.51 -5.89
N SER A 173 -7.03 -5.67 -5.86
CA SER A 173 -7.99 -4.72 -6.40
C SER A 173 -8.86 -4.19 -5.26
N PHE A 174 -8.81 -2.90 -5.00
CA PHE A 174 -9.53 -2.25 -3.91
C PHE A 174 -10.26 -0.99 -4.37
N CYS A 175 -11.24 -0.54 -3.60
CA CYS A 175 -11.81 0.79 -3.74
C CYS A 175 -10.77 1.84 -3.38
N HIS A 176 -10.67 2.90 -4.19
CA HIS A 176 -9.86 4.07 -3.85
C HIS A 176 -10.71 5.09 -3.10
N GLY A 177 -10.06 5.88 -2.23
CA GLY A 177 -10.74 6.90 -1.41
C GLY A 177 -11.34 8.07 -2.19
N ASN A 178 -11.08 8.19 -3.48
CA ASN A 178 -11.62 9.23 -4.36
C ASN A 178 -12.87 8.80 -5.17
N GLY A 179 -13.56 7.75 -4.77
CA GLY A 179 -14.72 7.23 -5.48
C GLY A 179 -14.40 6.27 -6.64
N LYS A 180 -13.12 6.06 -6.95
CA LYS A 180 -12.61 5.18 -8.01
C LYS A 180 -12.12 3.84 -7.44
N TRP A 181 -11.28 3.12 -8.21
CA TRP A 181 -10.64 1.88 -7.79
C TRP A 181 -9.12 1.98 -7.92
N HIS A 182 -8.41 1.01 -7.38
CA HIS A 182 -6.97 0.90 -7.59
C HIS A 182 -6.50 -0.55 -7.63
N LEU A 183 -5.39 -0.76 -8.31
CA LEU A 183 -4.60 -1.97 -8.25
C LEU A 183 -3.37 -1.73 -7.37
N MET A 184 -2.97 -2.74 -6.62
CA MET A 184 -1.82 -2.65 -5.73
C MET A 184 -0.98 -3.92 -5.75
N GLY A 185 0.30 -3.79 -6.08
CA GLY A 185 1.31 -4.82 -5.89
C GLY A 185 2.09 -4.56 -4.61
N VAL A 186 2.36 -5.61 -3.84
CA VAL A 186 3.05 -5.52 -2.55
C VAL A 186 4.26 -6.43 -2.53
N MET A 187 5.42 -5.84 -2.28
CA MET A 187 6.70 -6.50 -2.06
C MET A 187 7.02 -6.51 -0.56
N LEU A 188 7.38 -7.66 0.01
CA LEU A 188 7.54 -7.78 1.46
C LEU A 188 8.85 -7.17 1.98
N SER A 189 9.93 -7.20 1.21
CA SER A 189 11.26 -6.74 1.62
C SER A 189 11.82 -5.71 0.63
N ALA A 190 11.43 -4.44 0.78
CA ALA A 190 11.93 -3.34 -0.04
C ALA A 190 13.13 -2.63 0.63
N ALA A 191 12.95 -1.46 1.21
CA ALA A 191 14.05 -0.77 1.89
C ALA A 191 14.57 -1.54 3.11
N SER A 192 13.79 -2.48 3.66
CA SER A 192 14.27 -3.43 4.67
C SER A 192 15.39 -4.34 4.18
N SER A 193 15.51 -4.60 2.88
CA SER A 193 16.64 -5.36 2.32
C SER A 193 17.97 -4.61 2.50
N LEU A 194 17.98 -3.30 2.19
CA LEU A 194 19.16 -2.47 2.44
C LEU A 194 19.39 -2.28 3.94
N LYS A 195 18.31 -2.09 4.73
CA LYS A 195 18.41 -1.99 6.19
C LYS A 195 19.05 -3.25 6.79
N TRP A 196 18.58 -4.44 6.40
CA TRP A 196 19.19 -5.70 6.81
C TRP A 196 20.67 -5.79 6.44
N TRP A 197 21.02 -5.37 5.23
CA TRP A 197 22.39 -5.37 4.75
C TRP A 197 23.30 -4.46 5.58
N VAL A 198 22.84 -3.26 5.90
CA VAL A 198 23.57 -2.28 6.71
C VAL A 198 23.69 -2.74 8.16
N GLU A 199 22.58 -3.11 8.79
CA GLU A 199 22.54 -3.35 10.24
C GLU A 199 23.08 -4.73 10.65
N ASN A 200 22.90 -5.77 9.82
CA ASN A 200 23.25 -7.12 10.19
C ASN A 200 24.55 -7.61 9.54
N ILE A 201 24.81 -7.21 8.28
CA ILE A 201 25.98 -7.69 7.53
C ILE A 201 27.16 -6.71 7.62
N ASN A 202 26.86 -5.40 7.69
CA ASN A 202 27.88 -4.34 7.78
C ASN A 202 27.79 -3.57 9.12
N ALA A 203 27.49 -4.27 10.19
CA ALA A 203 27.35 -3.69 11.55
C ALA A 203 28.66 -3.12 12.12
N ASP A 204 29.79 -3.38 11.48
CA ASP A 204 31.11 -2.80 11.77
C ASP A 204 31.23 -1.31 11.42
N ILE A 205 30.39 -0.81 10.50
CA ILE A 205 30.33 0.61 10.14
C ILE A 205 29.58 1.36 11.25
N LYS A 206 30.31 2.07 12.11
CA LYS A 206 29.75 2.68 13.34
C LYS A 206 29.05 4.04 13.14
N LEU A 207 29.43 4.79 12.11
CA LEU A 207 28.93 6.14 11.85
C LEU A 207 28.43 6.25 10.41
N ASN A 208 27.26 6.87 10.23
CA ASN A 208 26.67 7.18 8.92
C ASN A 208 26.64 5.95 7.98
N ALA A 209 26.31 4.75 8.53
CA ALA A 209 26.42 3.50 7.80
C ALA A 209 25.58 3.48 6.51
N PHE A 210 24.37 4.02 6.54
CA PHE A 210 23.51 4.13 5.35
C PHE A 210 24.10 5.04 4.29
N GLU A 211 24.58 6.22 4.68
CA GLU A 211 25.20 7.19 3.79
C GLU A 211 26.46 6.60 3.15
N THR A 212 27.34 5.97 3.96
CA THR A 212 28.56 5.31 3.47
C THR A 212 28.24 4.23 2.44
N ILE A 213 27.29 3.37 2.73
CA ILE A 213 26.88 2.28 1.82
C ILE A 213 26.29 2.85 0.52
N LEU A 214 25.47 3.90 0.59
CA LEU A 214 24.91 4.55 -0.59
C LEU A 214 25.99 5.21 -1.45
N GLU A 215 26.91 5.96 -0.84
CA GLU A 215 28.03 6.61 -1.54
C GLU A 215 28.98 5.60 -2.22
N GLU A 216 29.20 4.45 -1.58
CA GLU A 216 29.99 3.36 -2.20
C GLU A 216 29.22 2.75 -3.38
N SER A 217 27.91 2.57 -3.26
CA SER A 217 27.05 2.01 -4.29
C SER A 217 26.93 2.93 -5.52
N GLU A 218 26.95 4.26 -5.32
CA GLU A 218 26.90 5.22 -6.44
C GLU A 218 28.13 5.13 -7.37
N LYS A 219 29.27 4.64 -6.86
CA LYS A 219 30.52 4.46 -7.65
C LYS A 219 30.53 3.19 -8.49
N VAL A 220 29.54 2.33 -8.32
CA VAL A 220 29.40 1.09 -9.10
C VAL A 220 28.50 1.35 -10.28
N GLU A 221 28.94 0.93 -11.46
CA GLU A 221 28.12 1.04 -12.68
C GLU A 221 26.81 0.24 -12.53
N PRO A 222 25.70 0.69 -13.18
CA PRO A 222 24.47 -0.06 -13.25
C PRO A 222 24.67 -1.52 -13.70
N GLY A 223 23.90 -2.44 -13.11
CA GLY A 223 24.04 -3.88 -13.33
C GLY A 223 25.03 -4.55 -12.40
N SER A 224 25.65 -3.82 -11.44
CA SER A 224 26.47 -4.36 -10.35
C SER A 224 27.54 -5.35 -10.79
N ASN A 225 28.12 -5.15 -12.00
CA ASN A 225 29.06 -6.06 -12.64
C ASN A 225 28.52 -7.51 -12.80
N GLY A 226 27.24 -7.65 -13.13
CA GLY A 226 26.54 -8.93 -13.32
C GLY A 226 26.08 -9.60 -12.04
N LEU A 227 26.18 -8.93 -10.89
CA LEU A 227 25.67 -9.44 -9.62
C LEU A 227 24.18 -9.10 -9.46
N ILE A 228 23.34 -10.11 -9.26
CA ILE A 228 21.90 -9.97 -9.06
C ILE A 228 21.55 -10.33 -7.61
N PHE A 229 20.66 -9.54 -7.01
CA PHE A 229 20.08 -9.85 -5.71
C PHE A 229 18.57 -10.09 -5.84
N LEU A 230 18.10 -11.22 -5.31
CA LEU A 230 16.67 -11.50 -5.14
C LEU A 230 16.23 -11.09 -3.74
N PRO A 231 15.33 -10.09 -3.59
CA PRO A 231 15.04 -9.45 -2.31
C PRO A 231 14.01 -10.18 -1.43
N TYR A 232 13.87 -11.49 -1.56
CA TYR A 232 12.80 -12.27 -0.92
C TYR A 232 13.13 -12.71 0.51
N LEU A 233 13.71 -11.82 1.32
CA LEU A 233 14.19 -12.13 2.68
C LEU A 233 13.09 -12.65 3.63
N MET A 234 11.84 -12.23 3.41
CA MET A 234 10.67 -12.61 4.22
C MET A 234 9.60 -13.39 3.43
N GLY A 235 9.99 -14.07 2.37
CA GLY A 235 9.07 -14.56 1.37
C GLY A 235 8.65 -13.44 0.41
N GLU A 236 7.68 -13.71 -0.47
CA GLU A 236 7.16 -12.68 -1.38
C GLU A 236 5.64 -12.78 -1.53
N ARG A 237 5.01 -11.63 -1.82
CA ARG A 237 3.58 -11.53 -2.10
C ARG A 237 3.32 -11.33 -3.59
N THR A 238 3.74 -10.23 -4.17
CA THR A 238 3.58 -9.92 -5.60
C THR A 238 4.91 -10.05 -6.32
N PRO A 239 5.00 -10.79 -7.43
CA PRO A 239 3.92 -11.51 -8.13
C PRO A 239 3.78 -12.97 -7.73
N TYR A 240 4.71 -13.52 -6.95
CA TYR A 240 4.87 -14.98 -6.80
C TYR A 240 4.01 -15.57 -5.70
N SER A 241 3.69 -14.80 -4.64
CA SER A 241 2.91 -15.23 -3.47
C SER A 241 3.47 -16.50 -2.80
N ASP A 242 4.79 -16.52 -2.60
CA ASP A 242 5.52 -17.64 -1.99
C ASP A 242 6.12 -17.19 -0.65
N VAL A 243 5.61 -17.74 0.45
CA VAL A 243 6.10 -17.49 1.81
C VAL A 243 7.46 -18.15 2.09
N ASN A 244 7.87 -19.10 1.25
CA ASN A 244 9.12 -19.85 1.39
C ASN A 244 10.26 -19.27 0.53
N ALA A 245 9.98 -18.31 -0.35
CA ALA A 245 10.99 -17.61 -1.12
C ALA A 245 12.06 -17.00 -0.19
N LYS A 246 13.31 -17.00 -0.63
CA LYS A 246 14.45 -16.51 0.16
C LYS A 246 15.29 -15.52 -0.65
N GLY A 247 15.97 -14.63 0.07
CA GLY A 247 16.97 -13.75 -0.54
C GLY A 247 18.16 -14.53 -1.09
N VAL A 248 18.63 -14.14 -2.28
CA VAL A 248 19.76 -14.83 -2.96
C VAL A 248 20.60 -13.81 -3.69
N PHE A 249 21.95 -13.97 -3.62
CA PHE A 249 22.89 -13.34 -4.54
C PHE A 249 23.27 -14.33 -5.62
N ILE A 250 23.17 -13.93 -6.89
CA ILE A 250 23.48 -14.74 -8.06
C ILE A 250 24.59 -14.06 -8.87
N GLY A 251 25.59 -14.83 -9.30
CA GLY A 251 26.68 -14.31 -10.13
C GLY A 251 27.89 -13.79 -9.35
N LEU A 252 28.02 -14.10 -8.04
CA LEU A 252 29.20 -13.73 -7.25
C LEU A 252 30.50 -14.28 -7.85
N ASN A 253 31.51 -13.42 -7.94
CA ASN A 253 32.86 -13.76 -8.31
C ASN A 253 33.88 -12.97 -7.47
N ILE A 254 35.18 -13.30 -7.61
CA ILE A 254 36.26 -12.73 -6.80
C ILE A 254 36.43 -11.20 -6.92
N ASN A 255 35.91 -10.59 -7.97
CA ASN A 255 36.01 -9.13 -8.20
C ASN A 255 34.93 -8.34 -7.50
N HIS A 256 33.89 -8.99 -7.00
CA HIS A 256 32.82 -8.30 -6.31
C HIS A 256 33.25 -7.83 -4.92
N LYS A 257 32.91 -6.61 -4.61
CA LYS A 257 33.16 -5.93 -3.32
C LYS A 257 31.83 -5.57 -2.66
N ARG A 258 31.88 -5.12 -1.42
CA ARG A 258 30.69 -4.61 -0.69
C ARG A 258 29.85 -3.66 -1.53
N ALA A 259 30.49 -2.72 -2.23
CA ALA A 259 29.81 -1.75 -3.08
C ALA A 259 28.94 -2.39 -4.17
N HIS A 260 29.43 -3.46 -4.82
CA HIS A 260 28.66 -4.21 -5.82
C HIS A 260 27.47 -4.94 -5.18
N MET A 261 27.66 -5.55 -4.01
CA MET A 261 26.59 -6.22 -3.26
C MET A 261 25.52 -5.22 -2.82
N SER A 262 25.94 -4.08 -2.31
CA SER A 262 25.02 -3.02 -1.90
C SER A 262 24.22 -2.46 -3.09
N ARG A 263 24.88 -2.24 -4.22
CA ARG A 263 24.23 -1.77 -5.46
C ARG A 263 23.23 -2.81 -5.98
N SER A 264 23.61 -4.09 -6.01
CA SER A 264 22.72 -5.17 -6.46
C SER A 264 21.48 -5.32 -5.58
N ILE A 265 21.56 -5.00 -4.28
CA ILE A 265 20.38 -4.98 -3.38
C ILE A 265 19.42 -3.87 -3.81
N ILE A 266 19.90 -2.65 -4.09
CA ILE A 266 19.08 -1.53 -4.55
C ILE A 266 18.42 -1.88 -5.88
N GLU A 267 19.18 -2.40 -6.84
CA GLU A 267 18.68 -2.82 -8.16
C GLU A 267 17.68 -3.96 -8.05
N GLY A 268 17.96 -4.99 -7.23
CA GLY A 268 17.08 -6.14 -7.02
C GLY A 268 15.72 -5.74 -6.44
N VAL A 269 15.69 -4.78 -5.49
CA VAL A 269 14.44 -4.22 -4.98
C VAL A 269 13.68 -3.48 -6.09
N CYS A 270 14.37 -2.68 -6.91
CA CYS A 270 13.73 -1.96 -8.02
C CYS A 270 13.19 -2.91 -9.08
N PHE A 271 13.90 -4.00 -9.41
CA PHE A 271 13.40 -5.05 -10.31
C PHE A 271 12.16 -5.74 -9.75
N GLY A 272 12.16 -6.11 -8.46
CA GLY A 272 10.99 -6.73 -7.83
C GLY A 272 9.76 -5.80 -7.81
N LEU A 273 9.95 -4.49 -7.65
CA LEU A 273 8.87 -3.51 -7.80
C LEU A 273 8.42 -3.38 -9.25
N ASN A 274 9.35 -3.49 -10.21
CA ASN A 274 9.02 -3.46 -11.63
C ASN A 274 8.16 -4.66 -12.05
N ASP A 275 8.29 -5.82 -11.42
CA ASP A 275 7.40 -6.97 -11.68
C ASP A 275 5.93 -6.59 -11.45
N SER A 276 5.64 -5.82 -10.40
CA SER A 276 4.29 -5.30 -10.16
C SER A 276 3.85 -4.30 -11.23
N LEU A 277 4.77 -3.44 -11.68
CA LEU A 277 4.52 -2.44 -12.71
C LEU A 277 4.27 -3.10 -14.08
N GLU A 278 5.00 -4.15 -14.42
CA GLU A 278 4.80 -4.92 -15.66
C GLU A 278 3.43 -5.63 -15.68
N ILE A 279 2.95 -6.12 -14.54
CA ILE A 279 1.59 -6.65 -14.45
C ILE A 279 0.57 -5.53 -14.74
N ILE A 280 0.75 -4.35 -14.17
CA ILE A 280 -0.11 -3.18 -14.42
C ILE A 280 -0.09 -2.81 -15.90
N ARG A 281 1.10 -2.76 -16.55
CA ARG A 281 1.24 -2.53 -17.99
C ARG A 281 0.51 -3.58 -18.82
N SER A 282 0.62 -4.85 -18.44
CA SER A 282 -0.02 -5.97 -19.15
C SER A 282 -1.56 -5.91 -19.13
N LEU A 283 -2.14 -5.17 -18.19
CA LEU A 283 -3.57 -4.88 -18.10
C LEU A 283 -4.00 -3.67 -18.95
N GLY A 284 -3.09 -3.10 -19.74
CA GLY A 284 -3.37 -1.94 -20.62
C GLY A 284 -3.45 -0.60 -19.86
N ILE A 285 -2.86 -0.54 -18.67
CA ILE A 285 -2.84 0.67 -17.88
C ILE A 285 -1.60 1.50 -18.23
N PRO A 286 -1.75 2.75 -18.70
CA PRO A 286 -0.63 3.58 -19.05
C PRO A 286 0.16 4.00 -17.80
N ILE A 287 1.47 4.16 -17.95
CA ILE A 287 2.35 4.71 -16.93
C ILE A 287 2.92 6.01 -17.48
N LYS A 288 2.43 7.13 -16.99
CA LYS A 288 2.83 8.48 -17.43
C LYS A 288 3.87 9.08 -16.49
N GLU A 289 3.68 8.87 -15.19
CA GLU A 289 4.59 9.34 -14.15
C GLU A 289 4.53 8.41 -12.94
N VAL A 290 5.63 8.33 -12.21
CA VAL A 290 5.75 7.54 -10.98
C VAL A 290 6.09 8.48 -9.83
N ARG A 291 5.24 8.56 -8.82
CA ARG A 291 5.47 9.37 -7.61
C ARG A 291 6.03 8.51 -6.50
N VAL A 292 7.18 8.89 -5.98
CA VAL A 292 7.87 8.11 -4.96
C VAL A 292 7.69 8.70 -3.57
N SER A 293 7.58 7.81 -2.58
CA SER A 293 7.49 8.16 -1.17
C SER A 293 8.24 7.15 -0.29
N GLY A 294 8.33 7.43 1.01
CA GLY A 294 8.99 6.57 1.97
C GLY A 294 10.48 6.86 2.14
N GLY A 295 11.14 6.12 3.05
CA GLY A 295 12.54 6.36 3.43
C GLY A 295 13.54 6.18 2.29
N GLY A 296 13.36 5.16 1.46
CA GLY A 296 14.21 4.88 0.30
C GLY A 296 14.15 5.98 -0.77
N ALA A 297 13.00 6.66 -0.91
CA ALA A 297 12.82 7.76 -1.86
C ALA A 297 13.70 8.99 -1.58
N LYS A 298 14.31 9.10 -0.39
CA LYS A 298 15.26 10.15 -0.06
C LYS A 298 16.60 10.00 -0.81
N SER A 299 16.99 8.79 -1.19
CA SER A 299 18.23 8.51 -1.91
C SER A 299 18.10 8.85 -3.40
N LYS A 300 19.01 9.68 -3.91
CA LYS A 300 19.11 10.01 -5.34
C LYS A 300 19.40 8.76 -6.17
N LEU A 301 20.30 7.90 -5.69
CA LEU A 301 20.65 6.64 -6.32
C LEU A 301 19.40 5.77 -6.51
N TRP A 302 18.58 5.62 -5.47
CA TRP A 302 17.36 4.83 -5.59
C TRP A 302 16.34 5.41 -6.56
N ARG A 303 16.14 6.73 -6.54
CA ARG A 303 15.23 7.39 -7.49
C ARG A 303 15.69 7.22 -8.95
N GLN A 304 17.00 7.34 -9.21
CA GLN A 304 17.55 7.13 -10.55
C GLN A 304 17.42 5.66 -10.98
N THR A 305 17.76 4.71 -10.10
CA THR A 305 17.62 3.27 -10.36
C THR A 305 16.17 2.89 -10.67
N LEU A 306 15.19 3.47 -9.96
CA LEU A 306 13.77 3.30 -10.28
C LEU A 306 13.41 3.86 -11.66
N ALA A 307 13.87 5.08 -11.97
CA ALA A 307 13.57 5.70 -13.28
C ALA A 307 14.11 4.84 -14.42
N ASP A 308 15.34 4.36 -14.29
CA ASP A 308 16.03 3.54 -15.30
C ASP A 308 15.31 2.18 -15.49
N ILE A 309 15.09 1.43 -14.41
CA ILE A 309 14.47 0.10 -14.46
C ILE A 309 12.99 0.17 -14.88
N PHE A 310 12.26 1.17 -14.42
CA PHE A 310 10.86 1.35 -14.77
C PHE A 310 10.68 1.92 -16.17
N ASN A 311 11.74 2.45 -16.76
CA ASN A 311 11.70 3.24 -18.00
C ASN A 311 10.57 4.27 -17.97
N ALA A 312 10.54 5.06 -16.89
CA ALA A 312 9.47 6.03 -16.62
C ALA A 312 10.01 7.21 -15.81
N ARG A 313 9.38 8.38 -15.96
CA ARG A 313 9.67 9.56 -15.16
C ARG A 313 9.30 9.28 -13.68
N VAL A 314 10.24 9.52 -12.78
CA VAL A 314 10.07 9.43 -11.32
C VAL A 314 10.02 10.82 -10.73
N ASP A 315 8.93 11.15 -10.04
CA ASP A 315 8.66 12.45 -9.47
C ASP A 315 8.72 12.42 -7.94
N VAL A 316 9.38 13.43 -7.37
CA VAL A 316 9.34 13.75 -5.93
C VAL A 316 8.33 14.86 -5.72
N ILE A 317 7.51 14.75 -4.71
CA ILE A 317 6.47 15.73 -4.38
C ILE A 317 6.82 16.55 -3.14
N ASN A 318 6.10 17.65 -2.94
CA ASN A 318 6.27 18.59 -1.84
C ASN A 318 5.85 18.09 -0.45
N SER A 319 5.41 16.82 -0.31
CA SER A 319 5.02 16.23 0.97
C SER A 319 5.71 14.89 1.20
N ALA A 320 6.25 14.71 2.40
CA ALA A 320 6.79 13.43 2.88
C ALA A 320 5.73 12.60 3.65
N GLU A 321 4.64 13.23 4.09
CA GLU A 321 3.61 12.67 4.98
C GLU A 321 2.46 12.02 4.20
N GLY A 322 2.76 11.00 3.38
CA GLY A 322 1.81 10.38 2.46
C GLY A 322 0.41 10.12 3.03
N SER A 323 0.28 9.16 3.95
CA SER A 323 -1.05 8.71 4.44
C SER A 323 -1.72 9.73 5.34
N ALA A 324 -0.98 10.40 6.24
CA ALA A 324 -1.54 11.43 7.11
C ALA A 324 -2.01 12.64 6.30
N TYR A 325 -1.23 13.05 5.30
CA TYR A 325 -1.60 14.15 4.42
C TYR A 325 -2.83 13.83 3.56
N GLY A 326 -2.90 12.61 3.04
CA GLY A 326 -4.09 12.15 2.31
C GLY A 326 -5.35 12.12 3.17
N ALA A 327 -5.25 11.68 4.43
CA ALA A 327 -6.36 11.72 5.37
C ALA A 327 -6.82 13.17 5.64
N ALA A 328 -5.89 14.13 5.75
CA ALA A 328 -6.19 15.55 5.90
C ALA A 328 -6.90 16.12 4.64
N ILE A 329 -6.45 15.74 3.44
CA ILE A 329 -7.11 16.11 2.18
C ILE A 329 -8.54 15.56 2.13
N LEU A 330 -8.76 14.30 2.51
CA LEU A 330 -10.09 13.70 2.60
C LEU A 330 -10.99 14.49 3.56
N ALA A 331 -10.47 14.85 4.73
CA ALA A 331 -11.22 15.64 5.70
C ALA A 331 -11.58 17.02 5.16
N ALA A 332 -10.65 17.70 4.49
CA ALA A 332 -10.89 19.00 3.86
C ALA A 332 -11.97 18.94 2.78
N VAL A 333 -12.00 17.86 1.98
CA VAL A 333 -13.08 17.63 1.01
C VAL A 333 -14.40 17.34 1.71
N GLY A 334 -14.38 16.50 2.74
CA GLY A 334 -15.58 16.12 3.50
C GLY A 334 -16.31 17.29 4.14
N VAL A 335 -15.57 18.32 4.57
CA VAL A 335 -16.16 19.57 5.12
C VAL A 335 -16.38 20.67 4.07
N GLY A 336 -16.19 20.37 2.78
CA GLY A 336 -16.46 21.29 1.68
C GLY A 336 -15.40 22.36 1.43
N ALA A 337 -14.18 22.24 1.99
CA ALA A 337 -13.07 23.15 1.71
C ALA A 337 -12.57 23.04 0.25
N PHE A 338 -12.79 21.90 -0.39
CA PHE A 338 -12.56 21.66 -1.80
C PHE A 338 -13.77 20.93 -2.39
N LYS A 339 -14.03 21.15 -3.68
CA LYS A 339 -15.16 20.55 -4.39
C LYS A 339 -15.05 19.01 -4.47
N ASN A 340 -13.84 18.49 -4.65
CA ASN A 340 -13.52 17.07 -4.75
C ASN A 340 -12.02 16.85 -4.51
N ILE A 341 -11.62 15.58 -4.47
CA ILE A 341 -10.24 15.17 -4.20
C ILE A 341 -9.29 15.56 -5.34
N ASP A 342 -9.75 15.52 -6.60
CA ASP A 342 -8.93 15.91 -7.75
C ASP A 342 -8.55 17.40 -7.66
N GLU A 343 -9.51 18.28 -7.31
CA GLU A 343 -9.24 19.71 -7.09
C GLU A 343 -8.27 19.92 -5.93
N ALA A 344 -8.49 19.26 -4.80
CA ALA A 344 -7.62 19.36 -3.64
C ALA A 344 -6.19 18.94 -3.98
N CYS A 345 -6.01 17.78 -4.62
CA CYS A 345 -4.70 17.28 -5.03
C CYS A 345 -4.02 18.23 -6.03
N SER A 346 -4.74 18.77 -7.02
CA SER A 346 -4.17 19.69 -8.00
C SER A 346 -3.64 20.99 -7.39
N LYS A 347 -4.27 21.47 -6.30
CA LYS A 347 -3.86 22.69 -5.60
C LYS A 347 -2.75 22.44 -4.56
N LEU A 348 -2.76 21.30 -3.90
CA LEU A 348 -1.94 21.01 -2.74
C LEU A 348 -0.68 20.19 -3.06
N ILE A 349 -0.73 19.31 -4.05
CA ILE A 349 0.39 18.43 -4.41
C ILE A 349 1.17 19.05 -5.58
N LYS A 350 2.46 19.25 -5.36
CA LYS A 350 3.36 19.81 -6.38
C LYS A 350 4.57 18.90 -6.57
N VAL A 351 4.93 18.63 -7.80
CA VAL A 351 6.20 17.99 -8.14
C VAL A 351 7.33 18.98 -7.87
N THR A 352 8.31 18.58 -7.08
CA THR A 352 9.47 19.37 -6.71
C THR A 352 10.73 18.98 -7.47
N GLU A 353 10.82 17.72 -7.90
CA GLU A 353 11.95 17.18 -8.67
C GLU A 353 11.42 16.09 -9.60
N SER A 354 11.92 16.03 -10.82
CA SER A 354 11.63 14.96 -11.78
C SER A 354 12.94 14.31 -12.25
N ILE A 355 12.98 12.98 -12.18
CA ILE A 355 14.10 12.16 -12.58
C ILE A 355 13.69 11.36 -13.80
N TYR A 356 14.50 11.41 -14.86
CA TYR A 356 14.24 10.71 -16.12
C TYR A 356 15.18 9.51 -16.27
N PRO A 357 14.75 8.47 -17.01
CA PRO A 357 15.60 7.34 -17.35
C PRO A 357 16.86 7.80 -18.10
N ILE A 358 17.97 7.10 -17.88
CA ILE A 358 19.22 7.28 -18.60
C ILE A 358 19.35 6.14 -19.61
N ASP A 359 19.29 6.43 -20.92
CA ASP A 359 19.26 5.43 -22.01
C ASP A 359 20.45 4.46 -22.06
N LYS A 360 21.47 4.68 -21.24
CA LYS A 360 22.67 3.82 -21.17
C LYS A 360 22.71 2.88 -19.98
N ASN A 361 21.73 2.93 -19.12
CA ASN A 361 21.70 2.16 -17.87
C ASN A 361 20.86 0.88 -17.97
#